data_8142facd2d63607c5f2840d5702ef6fa
#
_entry.id   8142facd2d63607c5f2840d5702ef6fa
#
_cell.length_a   1.000
_cell.length_b   1.000
_cell.length_c   1.000
_cell.angle_alpha   90.00
_cell.angle_beta   90.00
_cell.angle_gamma   90.00
#
_symmetry.space_group_name_H-M   'P 1'
#
loop_
_entity.id
_entity.type
_entity.pdbx_description
1 polymer ?
#
loop_
_entity_poly.entity_id
_entity_poly.type
_entity_poly.pdbx_seq_one_letter_code
_entity_poly.pdbx_strand_id
1 'polypeptide(L)'
;DNIETTGETATPVVTTTNGDSINVGTTSNNTTNGVVPKPSTTSTSLQPSSSKKPATTKVKKVKATKKSLTIKWSKVKGASGYEIQVATDKKFKKNKKSILVKKQKTTSAKIKKLKSKKKYYVRVRTYKVVGRKKVYSSWINGKATKTK
;
A
#
# COMPACT_ATOMS: atom_id res chain seq x y z
N ASP A 1 -22.36 39.84 -39.80
CA ASP A 1 -21.42 39.09 -40.61
C ASP A 1 -20.87 37.93 -39.87
N ASN A 2 -21.13 36.82 -40.45
CA ASN A 2 -21.01 35.46 -40.00
C ASN A 2 -19.59 34.94 -40.25
N ILE A 3 -18.91 34.35 -39.24
CA ILE A 3 -17.83 33.40 -39.50
C ILE A 3 -17.90 32.28 -38.49
N GLU A 4 -18.38 31.13 -38.91
CA GLU A 4 -18.21 29.85 -38.26
C GLU A 4 -16.74 29.40 -38.40
N THR A 5 -16.16 28.89 -37.31
CA THR A 5 -14.93 28.12 -37.38
C THR A 5 -15.13 26.83 -36.64
N THR A 6 -15.42 25.79 -37.38
CA THR A 6 -15.44 24.40 -36.94
C THR A 6 -14.03 23.93 -36.72
N GLY A 7 -13.68 23.63 -35.45
CA GLY A 7 -12.44 22.98 -35.09
C GLY A 7 -12.66 21.46 -34.90
N GLU A 8 -12.30 20.74 -35.92
CA GLU A 8 -12.32 19.29 -35.94
C GLU A 8 -11.12 18.73 -35.16
N THR A 9 -11.36 18.07 -34.04
CA THR A 9 -10.34 17.35 -33.29
C THR A 9 -10.21 15.94 -33.86
N ALA A 10 -9.17 15.74 -34.65
CA ALA A 10 -8.77 14.42 -35.12
C ALA A 10 -8.16 13.59 -33.99
N THR A 11 -8.80 12.48 -33.68
CA THR A 11 -8.23 11.44 -32.81
C THR A 11 -7.28 10.57 -33.63
N PRO A 12 -6.06 10.29 -33.17
CA PRO A 12 -5.19 9.35 -33.86
C PRO A 12 -5.67 7.91 -33.65
N VAL A 13 -6.05 7.29 -34.75
CA VAL A 13 -6.32 5.86 -34.81
C VAL A 13 -4.96 5.14 -34.78
N VAL A 14 -4.70 4.37 -33.74
CA VAL A 14 -3.55 3.47 -33.67
C VAL A 14 -3.93 2.18 -34.42
N THR A 15 -3.43 2.04 -35.63
CA THR A 15 -3.52 0.81 -36.39
C THR A 15 -2.38 -0.11 -35.96
N THR A 16 -2.69 -1.16 -35.22
CA THR A 16 -1.77 -2.25 -34.96
C THR A 16 -1.76 -3.19 -36.17
N THR A 17 -0.73 -3.11 -36.99
CA THR A 17 -0.47 -4.10 -38.01
C THR A 17 0.21 -5.30 -37.37
N ASN A 18 -0.49 -6.41 -37.36
CA ASN A 18 0.07 -7.70 -37.02
C ASN A 18 1.06 -8.12 -38.12
N GLY A 19 2.35 -7.99 -37.82
CA GLY A 19 3.41 -8.56 -38.63
C GLY A 19 3.53 -10.06 -38.35
N ASP A 20 3.00 -10.83 -39.25
CA ASP A 20 3.16 -12.28 -39.27
C ASP A 20 4.60 -12.59 -39.73
N SER A 21 5.41 -13.10 -38.81
CA SER A 21 6.76 -13.55 -39.10
C SER A 21 6.74 -15.06 -39.29
N ILE A 22 6.67 -15.47 -40.55
CA ILE A 22 6.85 -16.87 -40.93
C ILE A 22 8.33 -17.25 -40.82
N ASN A 23 8.63 -18.07 -39.82
CA ASN A 23 9.94 -18.70 -39.70
C ASN A 23 9.98 -19.94 -40.56
N VAL A 24 10.71 -19.86 -41.67
CA VAL A 24 10.99 -21.03 -42.53
C VAL A 24 12.15 -21.82 -41.89
N GLY A 25 11.78 -22.98 -41.32
CA GLY A 25 12.75 -23.88 -40.76
C GLY A 25 13.64 -24.50 -41.83
N THR A 26 14.94 -24.33 -41.68
CA THR A 26 15.90 -25.14 -42.43
C THR A 26 16.39 -26.26 -41.54
N THR A 27 16.07 -27.45 -41.95
CA THR A 27 16.50 -28.72 -41.35
C THR A 27 18.00 -28.90 -41.58
N SER A 28 18.78 -29.02 -40.53
CA SER A 28 20.10 -29.62 -40.58
C SER A 28 20.29 -30.55 -39.39
N ASN A 29 20.28 -31.82 -39.71
CA ASN A 29 20.68 -32.87 -38.81
C ASN A 29 22.20 -32.74 -38.55
N ASN A 30 22.60 -32.64 -37.33
CA ASN A 30 23.92 -33.10 -36.93
C ASN A 30 23.88 -33.69 -35.52
N THR A 31 24.07 -34.99 -35.50
CA THR A 31 24.22 -35.84 -34.32
C THR A 31 25.64 -35.68 -33.83
N THR A 32 25.84 -35.08 -32.64
CA THR A 32 27.04 -35.31 -31.84
C THR A 32 26.70 -35.23 -30.36
N ASN A 33 27.07 -36.29 -29.66
CA ASN A 33 27.07 -36.38 -28.21
C ASN A 33 27.75 -35.17 -27.56
N GLY A 34 27.02 -34.35 -26.87
CA GLY A 34 27.56 -33.28 -26.08
C GLY A 34 26.84 -33.26 -24.74
N VAL A 35 27.61 -33.46 -23.70
CA VAL A 35 27.21 -33.31 -22.31
C VAL A 35 26.45 -32.00 -22.17
N VAL A 36 25.17 -32.08 -21.76
CA VAL A 36 24.34 -30.91 -21.47
C VAL A 36 24.87 -30.29 -20.18
N PRO A 37 25.45 -29.09 -20.17
CA PRO A 37 25.72 -28.39 -18.95
C PRO A 37 24.36 -27.96 -18.38
N LYS A 38 24.07 -28.47 -17.19
CA LYS A 38 22.94 -28.05 -16.39
C LYS A 38 22.95 -26.51 -16.28
N PRO A 39 21.93 -25.78 -16.76
CA PRO A 39 21.89 -24.34 -16.54
C PRO A 39 21.73 -24.10 -15.05
N SER A 40 22.77 -23.56 -14.44
CA SER A 40 22.64 -22.93 -13.14
C SER A 40 21.68 -21.76 -13.29
N THR A 41 20.43 -21.97 -12.97
CA THR A 41 19.48 -20.89 -12.83
C THR A 41 19.83 -20.11 -11.56
N THR A 42 20.84 -19.27 -11.67
CA THR A 42 20.96 -18.14 -10.77
C THR A 42 19.86 -17.18 -11.19
N SER A 43 18.66 -17.46 -10.75
CA SER A 43 17.56 -16.50 -10.77
C SER A 43 17.95 -15.35 -9.87
N THR A 44 18.77 -14.46 -10.33
CA THR A 44 18.83 -13.12 -9.80
C THR A 44 17.54 -12.45 -10.24
N SER A 45 16.48 -12.72 -9.49
CA SER A 45 15.26 -11.99 -9.60
C SER A 45 15.54 -10.56 -9.16
N LEU A 46 15.97 -9.74 -10.09
CA LEU A 46 15.83 -8.30 -9.99
C LEU A 46 14.33 -8.03 -10.08
N GLN A 47 13.65 -8.37 -8.99
CA GLN A 47 12.29 -7.98 -8.82
C GLN A 47 12.28 -6.46 -8.76
N PRO A 48 11.64 -5.78 -9.73
CA PRO A 48 11.46 -4.36 -9.63
C PRO A 48 10.84 -4.12 -8.28
N SER A 49 11.37 -3.17 -7.55
CA SER A 49 10.87 -2.74 -6.25
C SER A 49 9.40 -2.36 -6.42
N SER A 50 8.56 -3.38 -6.45
CA SER A 50 7.14 -3.16 -6.59
C SER A 50 6.71 -2.38 -5.37
N SER A 51 5.95 -1.34 -5.58
CA SER A 51 5.28 -0.53 -4.57
C SER A 51 4.22 -1.36 -3.83
N LYS A 52 4.65 -2.53 -3.37
CA LYS A 52 3.84 -3.47 -2.61
C LYS A 52 3.38 -2.79 -1.34
N LYS A 53 2.11 -2.79 -1.10
CA LYS A 53 1.52 -2.31 0.15
C LYS A 53 2.28 -2.93 1.33
N PRO A 54 2.63 -2.15 2.35
CA PRO A 54 3.26 -2.71 3.54
C PRO A 54 2.31 -3.69 4.23
N ALA A 55 2.88 -4.63 4.97
CA ALA A 55 2.09 -5.57 5.77
C ALA A 55 1.26 -4.81 6.82
N THR A 56 0.10 -5.35 7.17
CA THR A 56 -0.77 -4.80 8.21
C THR A 56 -0.17 -5.05 9.60
N THR A 57 -0.51 -4.19 10.55
CA THR A 57 -0.18 -4.43 11.97
C THR A 57 -1.34 -5.08 12.70
N LYS A 58 -1.15 -5.43 13.98
CA LYS A 58 -2.21 -5.88 14.89
C LYS A 58 -2.31 -4.93 16.08
N VAL A 59 -3.52 -4.50 16.43
CA VAL A 59 -3.74 -3.71 17.64
C VAL A 59 -3.72 -4.65 18.84
N LYS A 60 -2.74 -4.46 19.74
CA LYS A 60 -2.54 -5.29 20.92
C LYS A 60 -3.36 -4.83 22.12
N LYS A 61 -3.38 -3.53 22.36
CA LYS A 61 -4.04 -2.97 23.55
C LYS A 61 -4.54 -1.54 23.26
N VAL A 62 -5.72 -1.25 23.79
CA VAL A 62 -6.27 0.11 23.84
C VAL A 62 -6.62 0.40 25.30
N LYS A 63 -5.98 1.41 25.89
CA LYS A 63 -6.22 1.85 27.28
C LYS A 63 -6.81 3.26 27.25
N ALA A 64 -7.95 3.44 27.88
CA ALA A 64 -8.60 4.74 28.03
C ALA A 64 -8.25 5.39 29.37
N THR A 65 -8.09 6.69 29.33
CA THR A 65 -8.04 7.57 30.49
C THR A 65 -9.08 8.67 30.35
N LYS A 66 -9.14 9.62 31.27
CA LYS A 66 -10.17 10.65 31.34
C LYS A 66 -10.39 11.42 30.00
N LYS A 67 -9.32 11.81 29.33
CA LYS A 67 -9.36 12.57 28.04
C LYS A 67 -8.33 12.09 27.04
N SER A 68 -7.88 10.83 27.16
CA SER A 68 -6.92 10.27 26.21
C SER A 68 -7.05 8.77 26.01
N LEU A 69 -6.51 8.29 24.90
CA LEU A 69 -6.39 6.87 24.58
C LEU A 69 -4.93 6.55 24.31
N THR A 70 -4.43 5.48 24.92
CA THR A 70 -3.13 4.89 24.58
C THR A 70 -3.38 3.62 23.78
N ILE A 71 -2.83 3.56 22.59
CA ILE A 71 -2.97 2.45 21.67
C ILE A 71 -1.61 1.79 21.51
N LYS A 72 -1.56 0.47 21.66
CA LYS A 72 -0.38 -0.36 21.38
C LYS A 72 -0.65 -1.31 20.23
N TRP A 73 0.34 -1.48 19.35
CA TRP A 73 0.25 -2.36 18.18
C TRP A 73 1.53 -3.18 17.99
N SER A 74 1.50 -4.11 17.05
CA SER A 74 2.67 -4.92 16.71
C SER A 74 3.59 -4.15 15.78
N LYS A 75 4.89 -4.32 15.98
CA LYS A 75 5.92 -3.85 15.05
C LYS A 75 5.79 -4.59 13.71
N VAL A 76 5.92 -3.89 12.61
CA VAL A 76 5.91 -4.45 11.25
C VAL A 76 7.25 -4.20 10.59
N LYS A 77 7.90 -5.28 10.17
CA LYS A 77 9.17 -5.19 9.43
C LYS A 77 8.92 -4.54 8.05
N GLY A 78 9.81 -3.67 7.62
CA GLY A 78 9.70 -2.98 6.34
C GLY A 78 8.71 -1.80 6.28
N ALA A 79 7.98 -1.52 7.35
CA ALA A 79 7.18 -0.30 7.45
C ALA A 79 8.08 0.92 7.75
N SER A 80 7.74 2.07 7.20
CA SER A 80 8.38 3.34 7.59
C SER A 80 7.75 3.94 8.84
N GLY A 81 6.50 3.60 9.11
CA GLY A 81 5.79 4.06 10.28
C GLY A 81 4.33 3.61 10.30
N TYR A 82 3.53 4.27 11.12
CA TYR A 82 2.14 3.92 11.38
C TYR A 82 1.25 5.16 11.37
N GLU A 83 0.02 4.98 10.96
CA GLU A 83 -1.03 5.98 11.13
C GLU A 83 -2.13 5.41 12.01
N ILE A 84 -2.46 6.15 13.06
CA ILE A 84 -3.49 5.79 14.04
C ILE A 84 -4.63 6.79 13.92
N GLN A 85 -5.84 6.29 13.83
CA GLN A 85 -7.05 7.12 13.85
C GLN A 85 -7.99 6.67 14.95
N VAL A 86 -8.63 7.65 15.58
CA VAL A 86 -9.75 7.46 16.51
C VAL A 86 -10.92 8.33 16.10
N ALA A 87 -12.12 7.85 16.31
CA ALA A 87 -13.34 8.58 16.03
C ALA A 87 -14.47 8.13 16.96
N THR A 88 -15.51 8.92 17.09
CA THR A 88 -16.68 8.58 17.91
C THR A 88 -17.70 7.71 17.18
N ASP A 89 -17.50 7.48 15.89
CA ASP A 89 -18.34 6.62 15.05
C ASP A 89 -17.54 5.52 14.35
N LYS A 90 -18.20 4.42 14.00
CA LYS A 90 -17.60 3.27 13.30
C LYS A 90 -17.05 3.61 11.91
N LYS A 91 -17.63 4.60 11.25
CA LYS A 91 -17.23 5.03 9.89
C LYS A 91 -16.07 6.03 9.91
N PHE A 92 -15.58 6.41 11.07
CA PHE A 92 -14.49 7.39 11.23
C PHE A 92 -14.77 8.75 10.58
N LYS A 93 -15.99 9.20 10.60
CA LYS A 93 -16.43 10.50 10.07
C LYS A 93 -16.52 11.57 11.16
N LYS A 94 -17.02 11.21 12.35
CA LYS A 94 -17.29 12.15 13.45
C LYS A 94 -16.15 12.21 14.47
N ASN A 95 -15.73 13.42 14.85
CA ASN A 95 -14.67 13.67 15.84
C ASN A 95 -13.40 12.85 15.59
N LYS A 96 -13.02 12.71 14.32
CA LYS A 96 -11.85 11.97 13.90
C LYS A 96 -10.56 12.69 14.32
N LYS A 97 -9.65 11.97 14.96
CA LYS A 97 -8.27 12.39 15.21
C LYS A 97 -7.30 11.38 14.64
N SER A 98 -6.23 11.87 14.04
CA SER A 98 -5.19 11.04 13.45
C SER A 98 -3.83 11.42 14.03
N ILE A 99 -2.98 10.42 14.22
CA ILE A 99 -1.57 10.58 14.55
C ILE A 99 -0.74 9.80 13.55
N LEU A 100 0.29 10.44 13.00
CA LEU A 100 1.28 9.80 12.15
C LEU A 100 2.55 9.55 12.97
N VAL A 101 2.92 8.28 13.10
CA VAL A 101 4.16 7.84 13.77
C VAL A 101 5.19 7.55 12.70
N LYS A 102 6.25 8.37 12.64
CA LYS A 102 7.30 8.30 11.61
C LYS A 102 8.41 7.28 11.91
N LYS A 103 8.31 6.53 13.01
CA LYS A 103 9.33 5.56 13.43
C LYS A 103 8.75 4.15 13.47
N GLN A 104 9.35 3.23 12.75
CA GLN A 104 8.96 1.81 12.74
C GLN A 104 9.06 1.15 14.12
N LYS A 105 10.05 1.53 14.90
CA LYS A 105 10.30 0.96 16.25
C LYS A 105 9.22 1.37 17.26
N THR A 106 8.51 2.47 17.04
CA THR A 106 7.45 2.95 17.93
C THR A 106 6.19 2.11 17.74
N THR A 107 5.77 1.42 18.79
CA THR A 107 4.62 0.51 18.81
C THR A 107 3.50 0.95 19.74
N SER A 108 3.55 2.19 20.20
CA SER A 108 2.48 2.79 21.00
C SER A 108 2.35 4.29 20.73
N ALA A 109 1.14 4.80 20.85
CA ALA A 109 0.87 6.24 20.80
C ALA A 109 -0.25 6.60 21.75
N LYS A 110 -0.17 7.82 22.29
CA LYS A 110 -1.20 8.41 23.15
C LYS A 110 -1.89 9.54 22.44
N ILE A 111 -3.20 9.42 22.24
CA ILE A 111 -4.04 10.46 21.66
C ILE A 111 -4.70 11.23 22.80
N LYS A 112 -4.38 12.51 22.90
CA LYS A 112 -4.88 13.43 23.94
C LYS A 112 -6.03 14.28 23.42
N LYS A 113 -6.62 15.10 24.31
CA LYS A 113 -7.70 16.05 23.99
C LYS A 113 -8.94 15.36 23.41
N LEU A 114 -9.32 14.23 24.00
CA LEU A 114 -10.55 13.53 23.70
C LEU A 114 -11.66 13.98 24.67
N LYS A 115 -12.90 13.80 24.27
CA LYS A 115 -14.06 14.04 25.16
C LYS A 115 -14.14 12.93 26.20
N SER A 116 -14.42 13.28 27.47
CA SER A 116 -14.68 12.32 28.54
C SER A 116 -15.97 11.55 28.30
N LYS A 117 -16.10 10.38 28.89
CA LYS A 117 -17.32 9.55 28.87
C LYS A 117 -17.85 9.23 27.45
N LYS A 118 -17.02 9.38 26.41
CA LYS A 118 -17.36 9.07 25.01
C LYS A 118 -16.70 7.79 24.55
N LYS A 119 -17.45 7.01 23.77
CA LYS A 119 -16.93 5.82 23.09
C LYS A 119 -16.13 6.22 21.87
N TYR A 120 -14.94 5.70 21.75
CA TYR A 120 -14.05 5.89 20.60
C TYR A 120 -13.74 4.58 19.91
N TYR A 121 -13.82 4.59 18.61
CA TYR A 121 -13.34 3.53 17.72
C TYR A 121 -11.91 3.85 17.34
N VAL A 122 -11.08 2.82 17.22
CA VAL A 122 -9.65 2.93 16.95
C VAL A 122 -9.34 2.11 15.72
N ARG A 123 -8.49 2.64 14.83
CA ARG A 123 -7.90 1.87 13.74
C ARG A 123 -6.46 2.29 13.52
N VAL A 124 -5.65 1.34 13.06
CA VAL A 124 -4.23 1.54 12.77
C VAL A 124 -3.91 0.97 11.40
N ARG A 125 -3.03 1.62 10.67
CA ARG A 125 -2.42 1.09 9.46
C ARG A 125 -0.93 1.37 9.44
N THR A 126 -0.18 0.59 8.68
CA THR A 126 1.21 0.86 8.39
C THR A 126 1.34 1.72 7.15
N TYR A 127 2.46 2.39 7.00
CA TYR A 127 2.85 2.98 5.74
C TYR A 127 4.32 2.73 5.44
N LYS A 128 4.65 2.71 4.16
CA LYS A 128 6.01 2.67 3.64
C LYS A 128 6.22 3.88 2.76
N VAL A 129 7.37 4.51 2.86
CA VAL A 129 7.78 5.59 1.97
C VAL A 129 8.48 4.95 0.77
N VAL A 130 7.99 5.22 -0.42
CA VAL A 130 8.57 4.78 -1.68
C VAL A 130 8.79 6.02 -2.54
N GLY A 131 10.06 6.39 -2.72
CA GLY A 131 10.40 7.70 -3.28
C GLY A 131 9.83 8.82 -2.41
N ARG A 132 9.03 9.70 -2.98
CA ARG A 132 8.36 10.81 -2.27
C ARG A 132 6.91 10.51 -1.86
N LYS A 133 6.42 9.30 -2.11
CA LYS A 133 5.02 8.91 -1.84
C LYS A 133 4.94 7.98 -0.64
N LYS A 134 3.83 8.03 0.07
CA LYS A 134 3.47 7.08 1.13
C LYS A 134 2.50 6.04 0.59
N VAL A 135 2.87 4.79 0.72
CA VAL A 135 1.99 3.64 0.41
C VAL A 135 1.47 3.08 1.72
N TYR A 136 0.17 2.92 1.83
CA TYR A 136 -0.49 2.49 3.06
C TYR A 136 -0.99 1.06 2.98
N SER A 137 -0.95 0.36 4.12
CA SER A 137 -1.66 -0.91 4.29
C SER A 137 -3.17 -0.68 4.46
N SER A 138 -3.92 -1.77 4.45
CA SER A 138 -5.31 -1.75 4.91
C SER A 138 -5.41 -1.34 6.37
N TRP A 139 -6.54 -0.76 6.76
CA TRP A 139 -6.82 -0.42 8.15
C TRP A 139 -7.11 -1.66 8.97
N ILE A 140 -6.55 -1.72 10.17
CA ILE A 140 -6.87 -2.73 11.18
C ILE A 140 -7.58 -2.05 12.33
N ASN A 141 -8.80 -2.51 12.60
CA ASN A 141 -9.61 -1.99 13.69
C ASN A 141 -9.12 -2.54 15.04
N GLY A 142 -9.04 -1.66 16.02
CA GLY A 142 -8.82 -2.02 17.41
C GLY A 142 -10.13 -2.09 18.20
N LYS A 143 -10.03 -2.50 19.47
CA LYS A 143 -11.17 -2.52 20.38
C LYS A 143 -11.70 -1.10 20.62
N ALA A 144 -13.00 -0.91 20.43
CA ALA A 144 -13.64 0.34 20.79
C ALA A 144 -13.62 0.50 22.33
N THR A 145 -13.31 1.69 22.80
CA THR A 145 -13.08 1.94 24.23
C THR A 145 -13.72 3.27 24.63
N LYS A 146 -14.36 3.30 25.80
CA LYS A 146 -14.94 4.51 26.37
C LYS A 146 -13.88 5.24 27.20
N THR A 147 -13.74 6.56 26.99
CA THR A 147 -12.93 7.42 27.87
C THR A 147 -13.60 7.56 29.24
N LYS A 148 -12.77 7.75 30.24
CA LYS A 148 -13.24 7.99 31.63
C LYS A 148 -13.72 9.41 31.81
#